data_1e5a6db12079319130474fd125d1392b
#
_entry.id   1e5a6db12079319130474fd125d1392b
#
_cell.length_a   1.000
_cell.length_b   1.000
_cell.length_c   1.000
_cell.angle_alpha   90.00
_cell.angle_beta   90.00
_cell.angle_gamma   90.00
#
_symmetry.space_group_name_H-M   'P 1'
#
loop_
_entity.id
_entity.type
_entity.pdbx_description
1 polymer ?
#
loop_
_entity_poly.entity_id
_entity_poly.type
_entity_poly.pdbx_seq_one_letter_code
_entity_poly.pdbx_strand_id
1 'polypeptide(L)'
;IDPGAIEDVIMGCANPEGATGWNIARQVALRAGLPMNVSGMTVNRFCSSGLQTIALAAQRIGSGEGEVYVAGGVESISCVQAEMNQHMFVDSWLKQNKPEIYWPMLQTAENVAKRYNIARERMDVFGAQSQQKACAAAAAGKFADEIVPITVTAGVADKTLGLITKQVTVSADEGLREGTTLEAVQGIRPATPGGVVTAGNASQFSDGAGACVVVSEQYAQTHGLNPIGRFLGFAVAG
;
A
#
# COMPACT_ATOMS: atom_id res chain seq x y z
N ILE A 1 10.75 -1.11 22.21
CA ILE A 1 12.04 -0.76 21.56
C ILE A 1 12.32 0.70 21.84
N ASP A 2 13.55 1.02 22.25
CA ASP A 2 14.00 2.39 22.44
C ASP A 2 14.00 3.12 21.08
N PRO A 3 13.30 4.26 20.95
CA PRO A 3 13.35 5.07 19.73
C PRO A 3 14.76 5.49 19.31
N GLY A 4 15.67 5.66 20.28
CA GLY A 4 17.08 5.99 20.04
C GLY A 4 17.92 4.89 19.44
N ALA A 5 17.45 3.65 19.49
CA ALA A 5 18.10 2.50 18.87
C ALA A 5 17.78 2.34 17.37
N ILE A 6 16.83 3.11 16.85
CA ILE A 6 16.44 3.04 15.44
C ILE A 6 17.51 3.73 14.59
N GLU A 7 18.09 2.98 13.65
CA GLU A 7 19.11 3.48 12.73
C GLU A 7 18.49 4.30 11.59
N ASP A 8 17.40 3.78 11.00
CA ASP A 8 16.77 4.39 9.84
C ASP A 8 15.28 4.03 9.75
N VAL A 9 14.50 4.95 9.18
CA VAL A 9 13.10 4.73 8.79
C VAL A 9 13.06 4.60 7.27
N ILE A 10 12.75 3.40 6.77
CA ILE A 10 12.70 3.12 5.34
C ILE A 10 11.24 2.97 4.92
N MET A 11 10.72 3.94 4.16
CA MET A 11 9.33 3.93 3.71
C MET A 11 9.23 3.73 2.20
N GLY A 12 8.38 2.81 1.80
CA GLY A 12 7.98 2.62 0.42
C GLY A 12 6.88 3.61 0.03
N CYS A 13 6.99 4.21 -1.14
CA CYS A 13 5.95 5.07 -1.70
C CYS A 13 6.00 4.98 -3.22
N ALA A 14 4.88 4.63 -3.86
CA ALA A 14 4.79 4.48 -5.32
C ALA A 14 4.65 5.84 -6.02
N ASN A 15 3.96 6.79 -5.39
CA ASN A 15 3.77 8.14 -5.91
C ASN A 15 4.35 9.16 -4.91
N PRO A 16 5.68 9.34 -4.86
CA PRO A 16 6.33 10.25 -3.92
C PRO A 16 6.22 11.71 -4.37
N GLU A 17 5.00 12.20 -4.51
CA GLU A 17 4.64 13.56 -4.93
C GLU A 17 3.59 14.17 -4.00
N GLY A 18 3.41 15.47 -4.04
CA GLY A 18 2.38 16.16 -3.26
C GLY A 18 2.43 15.80 -1.78
N ALA A 19 1.34 15.24 -1.26
CA ALA A 19 1.18 14.87 0.16
C ALA A 19 2.19 13.80 0.63
N THR A 20 2.68 12.96 -0.27
CA THR A 20 3.70 11.93 0.00
C THR A 20 5.06 12.28 -0.60
N GLY A 21 5.23 13.54 -1.02
CA GLY A 21 6.41 14.03 -1.70
C GLY A 21 7.64 14.20 -0.82
N TRP A 22 8.72 14.62 -1.47
CA TRP A 22 10.04 14.75 -0.87
C TRP A 22 10.54 13.41 -0.31
N ASN A 23 11.17 13.44 0.86
CA ASN A 23 11.53 12.25 1.61
C ASN A 23 10.48 12.02 2.72
N ILE A 24 9.35 11.39 2.36
CA ILE A 24 8.25 11.16 3.31
C ILE A 24 8.71 10.33 4.52
N ALA A 25 9.66 9.41 4.36
CA ALA A 25 10.20 8.63 5.45
C ALA A 25 10.81 9.52 6.54
N ARG A 26 11.59 10.53 6.15
CA ARG A 26 12.17 11.47 7.11
C ARG A 26 11.12 12.34 7.79
N GLN A 27 10.10 12.77 7.06
CA GLN A 27 8.98 13.52 7.62
C GLN A 27 8.20 12.68 8.65
N VAL A 28 7.95 11.40 8.32
CA VAL A 28 7.31 10.44 9.24
C VAL A 28 8.13 10.24 10.50
N ALA A 29 9.44 10.03 10.37
CA ALA A 29 10.35 9.87 11.53
C ALA A 29 10.27 11.06 12.48
N LEU A 30 10.36 12.27 11.95
CA LEU A 30 10.28 13.51 12.76
C LEU A 30 8.91 13.71 13.38
N ARG A 31 7.84 13.47 12.63
CA ARG A 31 6.47 13.59 13.13
C ARG A 31 6.13 12.57 14.19
N ALA A 32 6.71 11.39 14.12
CA ALA A 32 6.59 10.34 15.14
C ALA A 32 7.37 10.66 16.42
N GLY A 33 8.16 11.74 16.42
CA GLY A 33 8.96 12.15 17.57
C GLY A 33 10.26 11.33 17.73
N LEU A 34 10.72 10.66 16.68
CA LEU A 34 12.01 9.97 16.72
C LEU A 34 13.16 10.98 16.88
N PRO A 35 14.26 10.61 17.54
CA PRO A 35 15.42 11.46 17.70
C PRO A 35 15.98 11.99 16.38
N MET A 36 16.60 13.15 16.40
CA MET A 36 17.12 13.84 15.21
C MET A 36 18.21 13.08 14.46
N ASN A 37 18.89 12.17 15.14
CA ASN A 37 19.92 11.29 14.55
C ASN A 37 19.34 10.12 13.76
N VAL A 38 18.05 9.77 13.93
CA VAL A 38 17.40 8.72 13.15
C VAL A 38 17.21 9.21 11.73
N SER A 39 17.81 8.55 10.77
CA SER A 39 17.68 8.90 9.35
C SER A 39 16.34 8.47 8.75
N GLY A 40 16.09 8.83 7.49
CA GLY A 40 14.90 8.41 6.76
C GLY A 40 15.17 8.30 5.27
N MET A 41 14.69 7.24 4.63
CA MET A 41 14.84 6.98 3.21
C MET A 41 13.51 6.55 2.60
N THR A 42 13.13 7.21 1.49
CA THR A 42 11.97 6.80 0.70
C THR A 42 12.40 6.02 -0.52
N VAL A 43 11.79 4.88 -0.77
CA VAL A 43 12.10 4.01 -1.92
C VAL A 43 10.85 3.75 -2.75
N ASN A 44 11.05 3.59 -4.05
CA ASN A 44 9.96 3.30 -4.98
C ASN A 44 10.28 2.03 -5.81
N ARG A 45 9.42 1.03 -5.66
CA ARG A 45 9.28 -0.13 -6.55
C ARG A 45 7.78 -0.38 -6.75
N PHE A 46 7.02 0.70 -7.00
CA PHE A 46 5.57 0.67 -7.14
C PHE A 46 4.89 -0.11 -6.00
N CYS A 47 3.95 -0.99 -6.32
CA CYS A 47 3.16 -1.74 -5.32
C CYS A 47 4.00 -2.67 -4.42
N SER A 48 5.25 -2.99 -4.78
CA SER A 48 6.16 -3.79 -3.93
C SER A 48 7.11 -2.95 -3.06
N SER A 49 6.93 -1.63 -3.03
CA SER A 49 7.82 -0.73 -2.28
C SER A 49 7.89 -1.06 -0.79
N GLY A 50 6.73 -1.36 -0.15
CA GLY A 50 6.70 -1.74 1.26
C GLY A 50 7.44 -3.05 1.56
N LEU A 51 7.31 -4.07 0.71
CA LEU A 51 8.10 -5.30 0.85
C LEU A 51 9.60 -5.06 0.60
N GLN A 52 9.93 -4.16 -0.34
CA GLN A 52 11.31 -3.76 -0.61
C GLN A 52 11.97 -3.12 0.63
N THR A 53 11.23 -2.34 1.43
CA THR A 53 11.78 -1.71 2.65
C THR A 53 12.18 -2.73 3.70
N ILE A 54 11.37 -3.78 3.88
CA ILE A 54 11.69 -4.90 4.77
C ILE A 54 12.96 -5.61 4.30
N ALA A 55 13.08 -5.86 2.99
CA ALA A 55 14.26 -6.49 2.40
C ALA A 55 15.53 -5.64 2.61
N LEU A 56 15.43 -4.32 2.40
CA LEU A 56 16.55 -3.39 2.62
C LEU A 56 16.98 -3.38 4.09
N ALA A 57 16.04 -3.28 5.03
CA ALA A 57 16.34 -3.34 6.46
C ALA A 57 17.05 -4.65 6.85
N ALA A 58 16.51 -5.79 6.38
CA ALA A 58 17.13 -7.10 6.64
C ALA A 58 18.52 -7.24 6.00
N GLN A 59 18.73 -6.71 4.79
CA GLN A 59 20.04 -6.72 4.12
C GLN A 59 21.05 -5.85 4.86
N ARG A 60 20.67 -4.66 5.33
CA ARG A 60 21.54 -3.76 6.11
C ARG A 60 21.94 -4.41 7.45
N ILE A 61 21.01 -5.07 8.13
CA ILE A 61 21.31 -5.87 9.31
C ILE A 61 22.31 -6.98 8.96
N GLY A 62 22.07 -7.69 7.86
CA GLY A 62 22.96 -8.77 7.40
C GLY A 62 24.36 -8.29 7.00
N SER A 63 24.51 -7.04 6.54
CA SER A 63 25.82 -6.42 6.25
C SER A 63 26.50 -5.79 7.47
N GLY A 64 25.84 -5.77 8.63
CA GLY A 64 26.38 -5.21 9.86
C GLY A 64 26.29 -3.68 9.96
N GLU A 65 25.38 -3.05 9.19
CA GLU A 65 25.21 -1.59 9.22
C GLU A 65 24.35 -1.07 10.38
N GLY A 66 23.78 -1.95 11.17
CA GLY A 66 22.96 -1.63 12.32
C GLY A 66 22.06 -2.79 12.71
N GLU A 67 21.23 -2.61 13.74
CA GLU A 67 20.43 -3.69 14.31
C GLU A 67 18.93 -3.43 14.33
N VAL A 68 18.48 -2.17 14.22
CA VAL A 68 17.06 -1.78 14.37
C VAL A 68 16.64 -0.82 13.28
N TYR A 69 15.64 -1.21 12.52
CA TYR A 69 15.07 -0.42 11.43
C TYR A 69 13.55 -0.37 11.52
N VAL A 70 12.96 0.77 11.15
CA VAL A 70 11.52 0.83 10.84
C VAL A 70 11.37 0.68 9.33
N ALA A 71 10.64 -0.34 8.90
CA ALA A 71 10.32 -0.59 7.50
C ALA A 71 8.81 -0.48 7.29
N GLY A 72 8.40 0.25 6.26
CA GLY A 72 6.98 0.45 6.02
C GLY A 72 6.68 0.94 4.62
N GLY A 73 5.42 1.30 4.41
CA GLY A 73 4.94 1.92 3.18
C GLY A 73 3.79 2.87 3.48
N VAL A 74 3.65 3.87 2.64
CA VAL A 74 2.57 4.85 2.70
C VAL A 74 2.17 5.24 1.29
N GLU A 75 0.86 5.38 1.08
CA GLU A 75 0.32 5.89 -0.17
C GLU A 75 -0.89 6.78 0.10
N SER A 76 -0.98 7.90 -0.62
CA SER A 76 -2.15 8.76 -0.63
C SER A 76 -2.64 8.95 -2.06
N ILE A 77 -3.37 7.97 -2.56
CA ILE A 77 -3.92 7.98 -3.92
C ILE A 77 -4.87 9.16 -4.10
N SER A 78 -5.74 9.40 -3.11
CA SER A 78 -6.76 10.45 -3.20
C SER A 78 -6.18 11.87 -3.27
N CYS A 79 -5.02 12.11 -2.63
CA CYS A 79 -4.38 13.43 -2.63
C CYS A 79 -3.32 13.60 -3.73
N VAL A 80 -2.88 12.52 -4.39
CA VAL A 80 -1.72 12.58 -5.28
C VAL A 80 -2.05 12.22 -6.72
N GLN A 81 -2.82 11.15 -6.96
CA GLN A 81 -2.93 10.57 -8.30
C GLN A 81 -3.51 11.53 -9.34
N ALA A 82 -4.49 12.34 -8.98
CA ALA A 82 -5.12 13.31 -9.90
C ALA A 82 -4.25 14.56 -10.14
N GLU A 83 -3.31 14.83 -9.23
CA GLU A 83 -2.49 16.05 -9.21
C GLU A 83 -1.01 15.77 -9.56
N MET A 84 -0.69 14.57 -10.02
CA MET A 84 0.68 14.18 -10.39
C MET A 84 1.23 15.09 -11.49
N ASN A 85 2.50 15.47 -11.37
CA ASN A 85 3.20 16.22 -12.40
C ASN A 85 3.32 15.38 -13.68
N GLN A 86 2.66 15.84 -14.74
CA GLN A 86 2.69 15.20 -16.07
C GLN A 86 3.76 15.78 -16.99
N HIS A 87 4.46 16.85 -16.56
CA HIS A 87 5.47 17.49 -17.40
C HIS A 87 6.64 16.54 -17.64
N MET A 88 6.92 16.23 -18.90
CA MET A 88 7.97 15.30 -19.35
C MET A 88 7.86 13.89 -18.72
N PHE A 89 6.68 13.50 -18.30
CA PHE A 89 6.42 12.20 -17.65
C PHE A 89 6.75 11.02 -18.57
N VAL A 90 6.51 11.19 -19.88
CA VAL A 90 6.68 10.12 -20.87
C VAL A 90 7.95 10.36 -21.67
N ASP A 91 8.90 9.44 -21.58
CA ASP A 91 10.09 9.42 -22.44
C ASP A 91 9.71 9.01 -23.87
N SER A 92 10.15 9.77 -24.88
CA SER A 92 9.77 9.57 -26.27
C SER A 92 10.32 8.27 -26.86
N TRP A 93 11.53 7.88 -26.48
CA TRP A 93 12.13 6.63 -26.93
C TRP A 93 11.41 5.42 -26.34
N LEU A 94 11.12 5.43 -25.02
CA LEU A 94 10.36 4.38 -24.36
C LEU A 94 8.96 4.28 -24.95
N LYS A 95 8.29 5.39 -25.19
CA LYS A 95 6.95 5.41 -25.81
C LYS A 95 6.96 4.73 -27.19
N GLN A 96 8.04 4.94 -27.96
CA GLN A 96 8.18 4.37 -29.30
C GLN A 96 8.62 2.89 -29.28
N ASN A 97 9.53 2.52 -28.38
CA ASN A 97 10.22 1.22 -28.42
C ASN A 97 9.76 0.23 -27.34
N LYS A 98 9.18 0.73 -26.23
CA LYS A 98 8.72 -0.06 -25.08
C LYS A 98 7.43 0.56 -24.51
N PRO A 99 6.38 0.78 -25.31
CA PRO A 99 5.16 1.47 -24.86
C PRO A 99 4.47 0.81 -23.66
N GLU A 100 4.70 -0.48 -23.47
CA GLU A 100 4.06 -1.27 -22.42
C GLU A 100 4.38 -0.78 -21.01
N ILE A 101 5.52 -0.09 -20.82
CA ILE A 101 5.90 0.46 -19.51
C ILE A 101 4.92 1.55 -19.03
N TYR A 102 4.20 2.18 -19.95
CA TYR A 102 3.20 3.21 -19.66
C TYR A 102 1.77 2.70 -19.65
N TRP A 103 1.56 1.40 -19.84
CA TRP A 103 0.21 0.84 -19.79
C TRP A 103 -0.40 0.96 -18.39
N PRO A 104 -1.63 1.42 -18.27
CA PRO A 104 -2.33 1.35 -16.99
C PRO A 104 -2.55 -0.11 -16.59
N MET A 105 -2.62 -0.38 -15.29
CA MET A 105 -2.80 -1.73 -14.75
C MET A 105 -4.04 -2.43 -15.30
N LEU A 106 -5.09 -1.68 -15.64
CA LEU A 106 -6.28 -2.20 -16.30
C LEU A 106 -5.93 -2.88 -17.65
N GLN A 107 -5.13 -2.24 -18.48
CA GLN A 107 -4.70 -2.81 -19.77
C GLN A 107 -3.79 -4.02 -19.57
N THR A 108 -2.91 -3.96 -18.58
CA THR A 108 -2.06 -5.10 -18.22
C THR A 108 -2.91 -6.30 -17.78
N ALA A 109 -3.94 -6.08 -16.95
CA ALA A 109 -4.85 -7.13 -16.50
C ALA A 109 -5.64 -7.76 -17.65
N GLU A 110 -6.16 -6.94 -18.59
CA GLU A 110 -6.82 -7.43 -19.79
C GLU A 110 -5.88 -8.31 -20.65
N ASN A 111 -4.62 -7.90 -20.80
CA ASN A 111 -3.62 -8.70 -21.53
C ASN A 111 -3.29 -10.02 -20.83
N VAL A 112 -3.18 -10.01 -19.50
CA VAL A 112 -2.95 -11.22 -18.71
C VAL A 112 -4.13 -12.17 -18.85
N ALA A 113 -5.36 -11.66 -18.73
CA ALA A 113 -6.56 -12.47 -18.91
C ALA A 113 -6.60 -13.14 -20.30
N LYS A 114 -6.32 -12.36 -21.36
CA LYS A 114 -6.25 -12.87 -22.73
C LYS A 114 -5.11 -13.87 -22.92
N ARG A 115 -3.91 -13.55 -22.46
CA ARG A 115 -2.70 -14.37 -22.63
C ARG A 115 -2.85 -15.75 -21.98
N TYR A 116 -3.45 -15.80 -20.81
CA TYR A 116 -3.60 -17.03 -20.02
C TYR A 116 -5.02 -17.62 -20.10
N ASN A 117 -5.86 -17.08 -20.98
CA ASN A 117 -7.25 -17.53 -21.19
C ASN A 117 -8.04 -17.60 -19.87
N ILE A 118 -7.97 -16.52 -19.07
CA ILE A 118 -8.70 -16.43 -17.81
C ILE A 118 -10.09 -15.87 -18.09
N ALA A 119 -11.11 -16.70 -17.91
CA ALA A 119 -12.49 -16.30 -18.14
C ALA A 119 -13.00 -15.30 -17.12
N ARG A 120 -13.90 -14.40 -17.54
CA ARG A 120 -14.55 -13.38 -16.70
C ARG A 120 -15.21 -13.99 -15.46
N GLU A 121 -15.90 -15.11 -15.62
CA GLU A 121 -16.61 -15.83 -14.57
C GLU A 121 -15.67 -16.26 -13.44
N ARG A 122 -14.48 -16.74 -13.81
CA ARG A 122 -13.46 -17.13 -12.82
C ARG A 122 -12.96 -15.95 -12.01
N MET A 123 -12.76 -14.80 -12.65
CA MET A 123 -12.34 -13.55 -11.98
C MET A 123 -13.42 -13.02 -11.05
N ASP A 124 -14.69 -13.09 -11.49
CA ASP A 124 -15.82 -12.64 -10.67
C ASP A 124 -16.01 -13.51 -9.42
N VAL A 125 -15.86 -14.83 -9.56
CA VAL A 125 -15.86 -15.75 -8.40
C VAL A 125 -14.74 -15.39 -7.42
N PHE A 126 -13.53 -15.11 -7.92
CA PHE A 126 -12.40 -14.72 -7.09
C PHE A 126 -12.67 -13.38 -6.37
N GLY A 127 -13.20 -12.38 -7.08
CA GLY A 127 -13.56 -11.07 -6.52
C GLY A 127 -14.62 -11.18 -5.42
N ALA A 128 -15.70 -11.92 -5.68
CA ALA A 128 -16.75 -12.16 -4.69
C ALA A 128 -16.21 -12.87 -3.44
N GLN A 129 -15.42 -13.93 -3.61
CA GLN A 129 -14.81 -14.66 -2.51
C GLN A 129 -13.82 -13.79 -1.71
N SER A 130 -13.09 -12.89 -2.37
CA SER A 130 -12.17 -11.95 -1.71
C SER A 130 -12.92 -11.04 -0.75
N GLN A 131 -14.02 -10.43 -1.18
CA GLN A 131 -14.86 -9.60 -0.33
C GLN A 131 -15.47 -10.39 0.84
N GLN A 132 -16.00 -11.57 0.57
CA GLN A 132 -16.59 -12.42 1.60
C GLN A 132 -15.59 -12.82 2.69
N LYS A 133 -14.35 -13.20 2.27
CA LYS A 133 -13.27 -13.52 3.22
C LYS A 133 -12.84 -12.31 4.03
N ALA A 134 -12.71 -11.14 3.41
CA ALA A 134 -12.30 -9.92 4.10
C ALA A 134 -13.36 -9.47 5.11
N CYS A 135 -14.64 -9.47 4.73
CA CYS A 135 -15.75 -9.14 5.63
C CYS A 135 -15.83 -10.13 6.80
N ALA A 136 -15.70 -11.44 6.56
CA ALA A 136 -15.68 -12.43 7.60
C ALA A 136 -14.50 -12.28 8.57
N ALA A 137 -13.31 -11.95 8.05
CA ALA A 137 -12.13 -11.70 8.86
C ALA A 137 -12.29 -10.43 9.73
N ALA A 138 -12.85 -9.36 9.18
CA ALA A 138 -13.16 -8.13 9.91
C ALA A 138 -14.20 -8.38 11.02
N ALA A 139 -15.30 -9.08 10.70
CA ALA A 139 -16.32 -9.44 11.68
C ALA A 139 -15.79 -10.34 12.82
N ALA A 140 -14.79 -11.18 12.51
CA ALA A 140 -14.09 -12.00 13.50
C ALA A 140 -12.99 -11.26 14.28
N GLY A 141 -12.81 -9.94 14.06
CA GLY A 141 -11.83 -9.09 14.76
C GLY A 141 -10.38 -9.38 14.40
N LYS A 142 -10.11 -10.06 13.27
CA LYS A 142 -8.73 -10.48 12.90
C LYS A 142 -7.80 -9.35 12.58
N PHE A 143 -8.29 -8.14 12.35
CA PHE A 143 -7.49 -6.94 12.05
C PHE A 143 -7.37 -6.00 13.25
N ALA A 144 -7.97 -6.32 14.40
CA ALA A 144 -8.05 -5.42 15.56
C ALA A 144 -6.65 -5.05 16.11
N ASP A 145 -5.70 -5.98 16.08
CA ASP A 145 -4.34 -5.77 16.58
C ASP A 145 -3.44 -4.99 15.58
N GLU A 146 -3.88 -4.86 14.33
CA GLU A 146 -3.11 -4.19 13.26
C GLU A 146 -3.60 -2.76 13.02
N ILE A 147 -4.91 -2.50 13.18
CA ILE A 147 -5.52 -1.20 12.89
C ILE A 147 -5.23 -0.23 14.02
N VAL A 148 -4.58 0.89 13.66
CA VAL A 148 -4.38 2.02 14.56
C VAL A 148 -5.43 3.10 14.26
N PRO A 149 -6.42 3.34 15.14
CA PRO A 149 -7.42 4.38 14.93
C PRO A 149 -6.77 5.75 14.84
N ILE A 150 -7.20 6.56 13.86
CA ILE A 150 -6.71 7.92 13.66
C ILE A 150 -7.86 8.91 13.61
N THR A 151 -7.73 10.04 14.34
CA THR A 151 -8.70 11.13 14.29
C THR A 151 -8.18 12.22 13.36
N VAL A 152 -8.98 12.53 12.35
CA VAL A 152 -8.65 13.50 11.31
C VAL A 152 -9.76 14.55 11.18
N THR A 153 -9.40 15.72 10.63
CA THR A 153 -10.38 16.71 10.19
C THR A 153 -10.82 16.35 8.78
N ALA A 154 -12.04 15.90 8.63
CA ALA A 154 -12.60 15.48 7.33
C ALA A 154 -13.63 16.48 6.80
N GLY A 155 -13.65 16.65 5.48
CA GLY A 155 -14.76 17.29 4.78
C GLY A 155 -15.95 16.34 4.72
N VAL A 156 -17.09 16.77 5.25
CA VAL A 156 -18.31 15.95 5.32
C VAL A 156 -19.47 16.69 4.69
N ALA A 157 -20.23 16.00 3.87
CA ALA A 157 -21.46 16.58 3.30
C ALA A 157 -22.51 16.78 4.40
N ASP A 158 -23.01 18.01 4.53
CA ASP A 158 -24.16 18.36 5.34
C ASP A 158 -25.34 18.76 4.46
N LYS A 159 -26.52 18.26 4.77
CA LYS A 159 -27.72 18.49 3.96
C LYS A 159 -28.15 19.96 3.89
N THR A 160 -27.79 20.76 4.89
CA THR A 160 -28.20 22.15 5.03
C THR A 160 -27.07 23.12 4.72
N LEU A 161 -25.86 22.81 5.18
CA LEU A 161 -24.68 23.69 5.11
C LEU A 161 -23.74 23.36 3.96
N GLY A 162 -24.02 22.29 3.19
CA GLY A 162 -23.16 21.84 2.10
C GLY A 162 -21.93 21.06 2.62
N LEU A 163 -20.73 21.46 2.25
CA LEU A 163 -19.50 20.84 2.74
C LEU A 163 -19.06 21.53 4.03
N ILE A 164 -19.00 20.76 5.11
CA ILE A 164 -18.49 21.19 6.42
C ILE A 164 -17.28 20.36 6.82
N THR A 165 -16.49 20.86 7.74
CA THR A 165 -15.39 20.11 8.35
C THR A 165 -15.75 19.66 9.76
N LYS A 166 -15.40 18.41 10.10
CA LYS A 166 -15.53 17.89 11.46
C LYS A 166 -14.43 16.87 11.78
N GLN A 167 -14.22 16.63 13.05
CA GLN A 167 -13.36 15.55 13.50
C GLN A 167 -14.05 14.21 13.27
N VAL A 168 -13.35 13.29 12.60
CA VAL A 168 -13.79 11.92 12.31
C VAL A 168 -12.70 10.97 12.74
N THR A 169 -13.06 9.95 13.52
CA THR A 169 -12.13 8.86 13.84
C THR A 169 -12.32 7.73 12.84
N VAL A 170 -11.27 7.42 12.09
CA VAL A 170 -11.22 6.28 11.17
C VAL A 170 -10.58 5.11 11.91
N SER A 171 -11.29 3.99 12.00
CA SER A 171 -10.88 2.79 12.75
C SER A 171 -11.16 1.50 12.00
N ALA A 172 -11.51 1.58 10.71
CA ALA A 172 -11.78 0.43 9.86
C ALA A 172 -11.47 0.76 8.40
N ASP A 173 -11.17 -0.27 7.61
CA ASP A 173 -11.04 -0.15 6.17
C ASP A 173 -12.39 0.16 5.51
N GLU A 174 -12.40 1.14 4.61
CA GLU A 174 -13.61 1.56 3.88
C GLU A 174 -13.90 0.67 2.66
N GLY A 175 -12.95 -0.20 2.28
CA GLY A 175 -13.02 -1.04 1.08
C GLY A 175 -13.92 -2.26 1.20
N LEU A 176 -14.36 -2.62 2.40
CA LEU A 176 -15.21 -3.78 2.62
C LEU A 176 -16.63 -3.55 2.10
N ARG A 177 -17.18 -4.53 1.40
CA ARG A 177 -18.54 -4.51 0.84
C ARG A 177 -19.31 -5.70 1.39
N GLU A 178 -19.94 -5.50 2.54
CA GLU A 178 -20.80 -6.50 3.14
C GLU A 178 -21.93 -6.91 2.20
N GLY A 179 -22.33 -8.18 2.24
CA GLY A 179 -23.39 -8.71 1.39
C GLY A 179 -22.98 -8.89 -0.09
N THR A 180 -21.70 -8.81 -0.45
CA THR A 180 -21.25 -9.08 -1.82
C THR A 180 -21.61 -10.51 -2.24
N THR A 181 -22.40 -10.64 -3.31
CA THR A 181 -22.74 -11.92 -3.94
C THR A 181 -22.06 -12.06 -5.29
N LEU A 182 -21.96 -13.30 -5.79
CA LEU A 182 -21.41 -13.55 -7.14
C LEU A 182 -22.27 -12.89 -8.22
N GLU A 183 -23.58 -12.96 -8.11
CA GLU A 183 -24.53 -12.35 -9.06
C GLU A 183 -24.35 -10.83 -9.15
N ALA A 184 -24.15 -10.18 -7.99
CA ALA A 184 -23.89 -8.74 -7.95
C ALA A 184 -22.58 -8.38 -8.68
N VAL A 185 -21.52 -9.17 -8.47
CA VAL A 185 -20.22 -8.96 -9.14
C VAL A 185 -20.33 -9.20 -10.65
N GLN A 186 -21.01 -10.25 -11.07
CA GLN A 186 -21.25 -10.57 -12.50
C GLN A 186 -22.06 -9.49 -13.22
N GLY A 187 -22.97 -8.81 -12.53
CA GLY A 187 -23.75 -7.70 -13.05
C GLY A 187 -22.96 -6.40 -13.30
N ILE A 188 -21.70 -6.31 -12.83
CA ILE A 188 -20.87 -5.11 -13.03
C ILE A 188 -20.35 -5.07 -14.48
N ARG A 189 -20.57 -3.94 -15.15
CA ARG A 189 -20.08 -3.73 -16.52
C ARG A 189 -18.54 -3.72 -16.57
N PRO A 190 -17.94 -4.21 -17.67
CA PRO A 190 -16.51 -4.07 -17.90
C PRO A 190 -16.04 -2.61 -17.87
N ALA A 191 -14.82 -2.38 -17.38
CA ALA A 191 -14.22 -1.06 -17.34
C ALA A 191 -13.89 -0.52 -18.75
N THR A 192 -13.63 -1.45 -19.69
CA THR A 192 -13.42 -1.14 -21.12
C THR A 192 -14.42 -1.90 -21.98
N PRO A 193 -14.88 -1.33 -23.10
CA PRO A 193 -15.77 -2.04 -24.01
C PRO A 193 -15.16 -3.36 -24.47
N GLY A 194 -15.91 -4.46 -24.31
CA GLY A 194 -15.45 -5.82 -24.67
C GLY A 194 -14.40 -6.42 -23.76
N GLY A 195 -14.04 -5.73 -22.67
CA GLY A 195 -13.10 -6.22 -21.66
C GLY A 195 -13.73 -7.18 -20.66
N VAL A 196 -12.89 -7.74 -19.78
CA VAL A 196 -13.27 -8.70 -18.74
C VAL A 196 -13.00 -8.18 -17.33
N VAL A 197 -12.20 -7.11 -17.19
CA VAL A 197 -11.90 -6.47 -15.91
C VAL A 197 -13.00 -5.50 -15.51
N THR A 198 -13.43 -5.59 -14.26
CA THR A 198 -14.52 -4.77 -13.70
C THR A 198 -14.15 -4.25 -12.32
N ALA A 199 -14.92 -3.31 -11.79
CA ALA A 199 -14.78 -2.86 -10.41
C ALA A 199 -14.99 -3.98 -9.37
N GLY A 200 -15.68 -5.06 -9.73
CA GLY A 200 -15.94 -6.19 -8.82
C GLY A 200 -14.83 -7.23 -8.79
N ASN A 201 -13.97 -7.28 -9.81
CA ASN A 201 -12.86 -8.22 -9.90
C ASN A 201 -11.48 -7.53 -9.96
N ALA A 202 -11.43 -6.22 -9.77
CA ALA A 202 -10.21 -5.42 -9.66
C ALA A 202 -9.94 -5.01 -8.21
N SER A 203 -8.68 -4.72 -7.90
CA SER A 203 -8.29 -4.12 -6.62
C SER A 203 -8.79 -2.67 -6.52
N GLN A 204 -9.07 -2.22 -5.31
CA GLN A 204 -9.41 -0.83 -5.04
C GLN A 204 -8.15 0.04 -4.99
N PHE A 205 -8.31 1.33 -5.30
CA PHE A 205 -7.33 2.35 -4.96
C PHE A 205 -7.58 2.79 -3.52
N SER A 206 -6.55 2.71 -2.67
CA SER A 206 -6.71 3.01 -1.26
C SER A 206 -5.58 3.91 -0.77
N ASP A 207 -5.92 4.84 0.11
CA ASP A 207 -4.97 5.53 0.96
C ASP A 207 -4.63 4.63 2.13
N GLY A 208 -3.39 4.61 2.55
CA GLY A 208 -3.02 3.77 3.68
C GLY A 208 -1.54 3.83 4.03
N ALA A 209 -1.24 3.34 5.21
CA ALA A 209 0.13 3.17 5.69
C ALA A 209 0.23 1.93 6.55
N GLY A 210 1.39 1.30 6.52
CA GLY A 210 1.71 0.19 7.39
C GLY A 210 3.21 0.18 7.70
N ALA A 211 3.59 -0.29 8.88
CA ALA A 211 4.98 -0.37 9.26
C ALA A 211 5.23 -1.55 10.19
N CYS A 212 6.47 -2.03 10.17
CA CYS A 212 6.98 -2.98 11.15
C CYS A 212 8.40 -2.57 11.57
N VAL A 213 8.83 -3.07 12.73
CA VAL A 213 10.22 -2.95 13.16
C VAL A 213 10.96 -4.22 12.77
N VAL A 214 12.08 -4.05 12.09
CA VAL A 214 12.98 -5.13 11.68
C VAL A 214 14.23 -5.03 12.55
N VAL A 215 14.54 -6.12 13.23
CA VAL A 215 15.69 -6.17 14.16
C VAL A 215 16.59 -7.36 13.88
N SER A 216 17.85 -7.27 14.31
CA SER A 216 18.73 -8.43 14.30
C SER A 216 18.24 -9.50 15.28
N GLU A 217 18.56 -10.75 15.02
CA GLU A 217 18.25 -11.84 15.96
C GLU A 217 18.92 -11.61 17.32
N GLN A 218 20.15 -11.10 17.31
CA GLN A 218 20.89 -10.78 18.53
C GLN A 218 20.20 -9.67 19.33
N TYR A 219 19.76 -8.60 18.69
CA TYR A 219 19.02 -7.52 19.34
C TYR A 219 17.72 -8.04 19.97
N ALA A 220 16.97 -8.85 19.22
CA ALA A 220 15.73 -9.44 19.72
C ALA A 220 15.97 -10.30 20.98
N GLN A 221 16.97 -11.16 20.98
CA GLN A 221 17.33 -12.01 22.12
C GLN A 221 17.76 -11.18 23.33
N THR A 222 18.67 -10.22 23.12
CA THR A 222 19.23 -9.38 24.21
C THR A 222 18.15 -8.53 24.90
N HIS A 223 17.15 -8.08 24.15
CA HIS A 223 16.06 -7.22 24.65
C HIS A 223 14.78 -7.98 24.97
N GLY A 224 14.79 -9.31 24.91
CA GLY A 224 13.61 -10.14 25.24
C GLY A 224 12.42 -9.89 24.31
N LEU A 225 12.65 -9.52 23.07
CA LEU A 225 11.59 -9.31 22.09
C LEU A 225 11.05 -10.65 21.60
N ASN A 226 9.77 -10.68 21.28
CA ASN A 226 9.11 -11.83 20.68
C ASN A 226 8.79 -11.55 19.21
N PRO A 227 9.64 -11.94 18.24
CA PRO A 227 9.41 -11.68 16.82
C PRO A 227 8.16 -12.39 16.30
N ILE A 228 7.37 -11.68 15.50
CA ILE A 228 6.19 -12.25 14.83
C ILE A 228 6.51 -12.97 13.53
N GLY A 229 7.73 -12.81 13.01
CA GLY A 229 8.20 -13.43 11.76
C GLY A 229 9.69 -13.30 11.58
N ARG A 230 10.22 -14.01 10.59
CA ARG A 230 11.62 -13.99 10.19
C ARG A 230 11.74 -13.72 8.70
N PHE A 231 12.62 -12.80 8.33
CA PHE A 231 12.96 -12.58 6.93
C PHE A 231 13.82 -13.75 6.41
N LEU A 232 13.35 -14.41 5.36
CA LEU A 232 14.06 -15.55 4.76
C LEU A 232 14.72 -15.20 3.42
N GLY A 233 14.12 -14.31 2.66
CA GLY A 233 14.66 -13.96 1.36
C GLY A 233 13.72 -13.04 0.57
N PHE A 234 14.25 -12.46 -0.50
CA PHE A 234 13.55 -11.54 -1.38
C PHE A 234 14.09 -11.70 -2.80
N ALA A 235 13.19 -11.75 -3.77
CA ALA A 235 13.53 -11.79 -5.18
C ALA A 235 12.69 -10.77 -5.96
N VAL A 236 13.28 -10.18 -6.97
CA VAL A 236 12.62 -9.28 -7.91
C VAL A 236 12.82 -9.77 -9.33
N ALA A 237 11.86 -9.46 -10.20
CA ALA A 237 11.93 -9.69 -11.63
C ALA A 237 11.43 -8.44 -12.37
N GLY A 238 12.04 -8.13 -13.49
CA GLY A 238 11.65 -7.06 -14.40
C GLY A 238 11.19 -7.59 -15.75
#